data_fa714d82ca746151182a4a247fed4602
#
_entry.id   fa714d82ca746151182a4a247fed4602
#
_cell.length_a   1.000
_cell.length_b   1.000
_cell.length_c   1.000
_cell.angle_alpha   90.00
_cell.angle_beta   90.00
_cell.angle_gamma   90.00
#
_symmetry.space_group_name_H-M   'P 1'
#
loop_
_entity.id
_entity.type
_entity.pdbx_description
1 polymer ?
#
loop_
_entity_poly.entity_id
_entity_poly.type
_entity_poly.pdbx_seq_one_letter_code
_entity_poly.pdbx_strand_id
1 'polypeptide(L)'
;LIGSMVHILNNPFIDDKIILVIDWYGRKQPRVGINLDISYKSLFTKIFAGAGGIDSYTNAISDIYQDNFKEGIFTGKGIYDVAVFSKVLKGQIPENTVLSHDLLEGCYLRCGLASDIIFLDGYPAKYLSFMNRLSRWIRGDWQIKKWLKSKLNTLSKFKILDNLRRS
;
A
#
# COMPACT_ATOMS: atom_id res chain seq x y z
N LEU A 1 -0.13 12.05 13.44
CA LEU A 1 -0.16 11.31 12.18
C LEU A 1 -1.55 11.26 11.58
N ILE A 2 -2.54 10.70 12.26
CA ILE A 2 -3.95 10.76 11.85
C ILE A 2 -4.41 12.20 11.72
N GLY A 3 -4.03 13.08 12.68
CA GLY A 3 -4.32 14.50 12.64
C GLY A 3 -3.76 15.22 11.40
N SER A 4 -2.54 14.88 10.97
CA SER A 4 -1.96 15.46 9.75
C SER A 4 -2.69 14.98 8.50
N MET A 5 -3.09 13.71 8.43
CA MET A 5 -3.86 13.19 7.30
C MET A 5 -5.28 13.75 7.27
N VAL A 6 -5.94 13.86 8.42
CA VAL A 6 -7.26 14.51 8.56
C VAL A 6 -7.18 16.00 8.29
N HIS A 7 -6.12 16.69 8.73
CA HIS A 7 -5.91 18.11 8.45
C HIS A 7 -5.81 18.39 6.95
N ILE A 8 -5.10 17.57 6.21
CA ILE A 8 -5.05 17.66 4.73
C ILE A 8 -6.44 17.44 4.13
N LEU A 9 -7.25 16.55 4.71
CA LEU A 9 -8.57 16.21 4.21
C LEU A 9 -9.67 17.21 4.59
N ASN A 10 -9.54 17.86 5.76
CA ASN A 10 -10.58 18.72 6.34
C ASN A 10 -10.12 20.18 6.54
N ASN A 11 -9.01 20.59 5.94
CA ASN A 11 -8.56 21.97 6.04
C ASN A 11 -9.49 22.87 5.21
N PRO A 12 -10.23 23.80 5.82
CA PRO A 12 -11.17 24.70 5.10
C PRO A 12 -10.46 25.66 4.15
N PHE A 13 -9.12 25.77 4.22
CA PHE A 13 -8.32 26.57 3.28
C PHE A 13 -7.76 25.74 2.12
N ILE A 14 -8.06 24.44 2.08
CA ILE A 14 -7.73 23.61 0.94
C ILE A 14 -8.80 23.81 -0.12
N ASP A 15 -8.38 24.43 -1.21
CA ASP A 15 -9.14 24.68 -2.39
C ASP A 15 -9.90 23.42 -2.87
N ASP A 16 -11.08 23.56 -3.45
CA ASP A 16 -11.96 22.49 -3.97
C ASP A 16 -11.23 21.41 -4.81
N LYS A 17 -10.07 21.76 -5.34
CA LYS A 17 -9.16 20.82 -6.04
C LYS A 17 -8.66 19.67 -5.20
N ILE A 18 -8.56 19.80 -3.86
CA ILE A 18 -8.11 18.73 -2.99
C ILE A 18 -9.26 17.80 -2.60
N ILE A 19 -10.46 18.30 -2.51
CA ILE A 19 -11.68 17.49 -2.39
C ILE A 19 -11.80 16.59 -3.64
N LEU A 20 -11.57 17.13 -4.83
CA LEU A 20 -11.48 16.38 -6.09
C LEU A 20 -10.37 15.30 -6.07
N VAL A 21 -9.25 15.57 -5.42
CA VAL A 21 -8.15 14.60 -5.25
C VAL A 21 -8.57 13.47 -4.31
N ILE A 22 -9.43 13.72 -3.32
CA ILE A 22 -9.96 12.68 -2.42
C ILE A 22 -11.02 11.85 -3.14
N ASP A 23 -11.93 12.48 -3.88
CA ASP A 23 -12.91 11.79 -4.72
C ASP A 23 -12.25 10.97 -5.82
N TRP A 24 -11.09 11.44 -6.34
CA TRP A 24 -10.32 10.73 -7.35
C TRP A 24 -9.55 9.55 -6.77
N TYR A 25 -8.99 9.70 -5.56
CA TYR A 25 -8.27 8.66 -4.85
C TYR A 25 -9.13 8.12 -3.71
N GLY A 26 -9.71 6.96 -3.86
CA GLY A 26 -10.44 6.29 -2.78
C GLY A 26 -9.56 5.92 -1.59
N ARG A 27 -8.22 6.06 -1.72
CA ARG A 27 -7.21 5.76 -0.69
C ARG A 27 -5.99 6.66 -0.77
N LYS A 28 -5.35 6.89 0.38
CA LYS A 28 -4.02 7.51 0.48
C LYS A 28 -3.07 6.61 1.25
N GLN A 29 -1.89 6.41 0.69
CA GLN A 29 -0.79 5.63 1.24
C GLN A 29 0.32 6.57 1.71
N PRO A 30 0.66 6.63 3.02
CA PRO A 30 1.87 7.28 3.48
C PRO A 30 3.11 6.46 3.15
N ARG A 31 4.28 7.06 3.23
CA ARG A 31 5.54 6.34 3.23
C ARG A 31 5.61 5.45 4.48
N VAL A 32 6.23 4.28 4.34
CA VAL A 32 6.39 3.34 5.46
C VAL A 32 7.87 3.10 5.70
N GLY A 33 8.37 3.60 6.82
CA GLY A 33 9.73 3.35 7.31
C GLY A 33 9.76 2.31 8.43
N ILE A 34 10.95 1.93 8.85
CA ILE A 34 11.17 1.06 10.02
C ILE A 34 11.66 1.92 11.19
N ASN A 35 11.15 1.63 12.38
CA ASN A 35 11.69 2.22 13.61
C ASN A 35 13.13 1.73 13.81
N LEU A 36 14.08 2.67 13.94
CA LEU A 36 15.50 2.37 14.12
C LEU A 36 15.78 1.53 15.37
N ASP A 37 15.04 1.73 16.46
CA ASP A 37 15.17 0.94 17.69
C ASP A 37 14.96 -0.57 17.45
N ILE A 38 14.14 -0.91 16.45
CA ILE A 38 13.86 -2.30 16.09
C ILE A 38 15.00 -2.89 15.27
N SER A 39 15.68 -2.08 14.46
CA SER A 39 16.80 -2.53 13.63
C SER A 39 17.99 -3.07 14.43
N TYR A 40 18.08 -2.73 15.71
CA TYR A 40 19.19 -3.16 16.58
C TYR A 40 18.82 -4.29 17.56
N LYS A 41 17.58 -4.78 17.58
CA LYS A 41 17.09 -5.76 18.56
C LYS A 41 17.68 -7.16 18.43
N SER A 42 18.10 -7.56 17.24
CA SER A 42 18.69 -8.90 17.01
C SER A 42 19.76 -8.84 15.92
N LEU A 43 20.62 -9.88 15.85
CA LEU A 43 21.59 -10.00 14.77
C LEU A 43 20.89 -10.04 13.39
N PHE A 44 19.76 -10.73 13.32
CA PHE A 44 18.95 -10.78 12.11
C PHE A 44 18.48 -9.39 11.68
N THR A 45 17.91 -8.59 12.60
CA THR A 45 17.45 -7.23 12.26
C THR A 45 18.59 -6.30 11.90
N LYS A 46 19.76 -6.44 12.52
CA LYS A 46 20.97 -5.65 12.16
C LYS A 46 21.43 -5.89 10.73
N ILE A 47 21.28 -7.11 10.23
CA ILE A 47 21.73 -7.49 8.88
C ILE A 47 20.63 -7.20 7.84
N PHE A 48 19.36 -7.49 8.14
CA PHE A 48 18.28 -7.52 7.15
C PHE A 48 17.32 -6.33 7.23
N ALA A 49 17.19 -5.66 8.38
CA ALA A 49 16.37 -4.48 8.50
C ALA A 49 17.15 -3.24 8.05
N GLY A 50 17.26 -3.04 6.74
CA GLY A 50 17.86 -1.81 6.21
C GLY A 50 17.04 -0.55 6.54
N ALA A 51 17.62 0.62 6.39
CA ALA A 51 16.94 1.91 6.60
C ALA A 51 15.73 2.13 5.65
N GLY A 52 15.63 1.33 4.60
CA GLY A 52 14.66 1.50 3.53
C GLY A 52 13.26 0.92 3.77
N GLY A 53 12.96 0.34 4.92
CA GLY A 53 11.64 -0.27 5.15
C GLY A 53 11.44 -1.61 4.42
N ILE A 54 10.22 -2.15 4.50
CA ILE A 54 9.89 -3.47 3.95
C ILE A 54 9.52 -3.37 2.47
N ASP A 55 9.05 -2.21 2.03
CA ASP A 55 8.52 -1.99 0.69
C ASP A 55 9.27 -0.85 -0.01
N SER A 56 9.90 -1.17 -1.14
CA SER A 56 10.64 -0.20 -1.95
C SER A 56 9.76 0.92 -2.53
N TYR A 57 8.46 0.67 -2.74
CA TYR A 57 7.55 1.66 -3.31
C TYR A 57 7.22 2.81 -2.36
N THR A 58 7.24 2.56 -1.06
CA THR A 58 6.88 3.58 -0.06
C THR A 58 8.07 4.38 0.46
N ASN A 59 9.29 4.05 0.03
CA ASN A 59 10.52 4.69 0.49
C ASN A 59 10.96 5.87 -0.36
N ALA A 60 10.61 5.87 -1.63
CA ALA A 60 10.97 6.95 -2.54
C ALA A 60 10.09 8.18 -2.31
N ILE A 61 10.65 9.37 -2.45
CA ILE A 61 9.91 10.64 -2.49
C ILE A 61 9.04 10.70 -3.74
N SER A 62 9.50 10.06 -4.82
CA SER A 62 8.84 9.94 -6.12
C SER A 62 8.41 8.50 -6.34
N ASP A 63 7.17 8.29 -6.70
CA ASP A 63 6.60 7.00 -7.13
C ASP A 63 6.35 7.05 -8.63
N ILE A 64 7.05 6.20 -9.37
CA ILE A 64 6.96 6.15 -10.84
C ILE A 64 5.52 5.95 -11.33
N TYR A 65 4.70 5.22 -10.61
CA TYR A 65 3.28 5.04 -10.96
C TYR A 65 2.47 6.31 -10.71
N GLN A 66 2.65 6.97 -9.58
CA GLN A 66 1.94 8.20 -9.27
C GLN A 66 2.37 9.34 -10.19
N ASP A 67 3.65 9.47 -10.46
CA ASP A 67 4.18 10.55 -11.29
C ASP A 67 3.72 10.43 -12.75
N ASN A 68 3.73 9.23 -13.31
CA ASN A 68 3.37 9.01 -14.72
C ASN A 68 1.88 8.71 -14.94
N PHE A 69 1.23 8.00 -14.00
CA PHE A 69 -0.14 7.51 -14.18
C PHE A 69 -1.14 8.08 -13.18
N LYS A 70 -0.70 9.00 -12.30
CA LYS A 70 -1.53 9.67 -11.29
C LYS A 70 -2.17 8.71 -10.28
N GLU A 71 -1.55 7.54 -10.05
CA GLU A 71 -1.96 6.62 -8.99
C GLU A 71 -0.79 5.77 -8.49
N GLY A 72 -0.61 5.69 -7.17
CA GLY A 72 0.42 4.89 -6.49
C GLY A 72 0.00 3.44 -6.27
N ILE A 73 0.79 2.75 -5.44
CA ILE A 73 0.53 1.38 -4.97
C ILE A 73 0.09 1.44 -3.51
N PHE A 74 -0.96 0.70 -3.16
CA PHE A 74 -1.38 0.54 -1.78
C PHE A 74 -0.72 -0.68 -1.15
N THR A 75 -0.11 -0.48 0.03
CA THR A 75 0.66 -1.51 0.76
C THR A 75 0.06 -1.85 2.12
N GLY A 76 -1.24 -1.57 2.30
CA GLY A 76 -1.99 -1.95 3.50
C GLY A 76 -1.99 -0.94 4.64
N LYS A 77 -1.36 0.23 4.46
CA LYS A 77 -1.28 1.25 5.51
C LYS A 77 -1.67 2.62 4.98
N GLY A 78 -2.80 3.12 5.42
CA GLY A 78 -3.26 4.42 4.94
C GLY A 78 -4.66 4.77 5.42
N ILE A 79 -5.20 5.84 4.85
CA ILE A 79 -6.57 6.29 5.06
C ILE A 79 -7.38 6.02 3.80
N TYR A 80 -8.63 5.67 3.96
CA TYR A 80 -9.58 5.49 2.87
C TYR A 80 -10.97 6.02 3.25
N ASP A 81 -11.73 6.40 2.24
CA ASP A 81 -13.15 6.71 2.40
C ASP A 81 -13.94 5.41 2.55
N VAL A 82 -14.61 5.26 3.69
CA VAL A 82 -15.36 4.04 4.04
C VAL A 82 -16.55 3.81 3.12
N ALA A 83 -17.24 4.88 2.72
CA ALA A 83 -18.42 4.77 1.84
C ALA A 83 -17.99 4.35 0.43
N VAL A 84 -16.95 4.97 -0.11
CA VAL A 84 -16.36 4.60 -1.41
C VAL A 84 -15.81 3.18 -1.38
N PHE A 85 -15.08 2.83 -0.32
CA PHE A 85 -14.53 1.48 -0.11
C PHE A 85 -15.64 0.43 -0.16
N SER A 86 -16.68 0.59 0.65
CA SER A 86 -17.79 -0.34 0.71
C SER A 86 -18.54 -0.46 -0.63
N LYS A 87 -18.79 0.67 -1.30
CA LYS A 87 -19.49 0.71 -2.58
C LYS A 87 -18.70 0.02 -3.70
N VAL A 88 -17.40 0.27 -3.78
CA VAL A 88 -16.54 -0.22 -4.89
C VAL A 88 -16.15 -1.67 -4.70
N LEU A 89 -15.82 -2.09 -3.47
CA LEU A 89 -15.31 -3.45 -3.22
C LEU A 89 -16.39 -4.48 -2.95
N LYS A 90 -17.63 -4.07 -2.75
CA LYS A 90 -18.74 -5.00 -2.52
C LYS A 90 -18.83 -6.05 -3.63
N GLY A 91 -18.60 -7.32 -3.27
CA GLY A 91 -18.66 -8.45 -4.18
C GLY A 91 -17.50 -8.60 -5.17
N GLN A 92 -16.47 -7.71 -5.13
CA GLN A 92 -15.32 -7.79 -6.02
C GLN A 92 -14.27 -8.81 -5.53
N ILE A 93 -14.15 -8.95 -4.23
CA ILE A 93 -13.20 -9.87 -3.59
C ILE A 93 -14.03 -10.86 -2.76
N PRO A 94 -14.24 -12.10 -3.23
CA PRO A 94 -14.96 -13.11 -2.46
C PRO A 94 -14.21 -13.46 -1.17
N GLU A 95 -14.94 -13.75 -0.12
CA GLU A 95 -14.37 -14.14 1.17
C GLU A 95 -13.43 -15.35 1.05
N ASN A 96 -12.40 -15.39 1.87
CA ASN A 96 -11.44 -16.50 1.97
C ASN A 96 -10.71 -16.86 0.66
N THR A 97 -10.59 -15.93 -0.29
CA THR A 97 -9.96 -16.20 -1.59
C THR A 97 -8.54 -15.68 -1.71
N VAL A 98 -8.15 -14.72 -0.90
CA VAL A 98 -6.83 -14.05 -0.95
C VAL A 98 -6.31 -13.79 0.46
N LEU A 99 -5.04 -14.16 0.71
CA LEU A 99 -4.37 -13.96 2.01
C LEU A 99 -3.90 -12.52 2.24
N SER A 100 -3.56 -11.82 1.16
CA SER A 100 -3.20 -10.41 1.18
C SER A 100 -3.81 -9.74 -0.05
N HIS A 101 -4.59 -8.70 0.14
CA HIS A 101 -5.37 -8.06 -0.92
C HIS A 101 -5.10 -6.56 -1.07
N ASP A 102 -4.10 -6.04 -0.36
CA ASP A 102 -3.78 -4.61 -0.35
C ASP A 102 -3.58 -4.04 -1.77
N LEU A 103 -2.74 -4.71 -2.57
CA LEU A 103 -2.52 -4.34 -3.97
C LEU A 103 -3.82 -4.36 -4.78
N LEU A 104 -4.64 -5.39 -4.60
CA LEU A 104 -5.90 -5.54 -5.33
C LEU A 104 -6.91 -4.45 -4.95
N GLU A 105 -7.01 -4.12 -3.68
CA GLU A 105 -7.84 -3.02 -3.21
C GLU A 105 -7.38 -1.67 -3.81
N GLY A 106 -6.05 -1.44 -3.87
CA GLY A 106 -5.47 -0.27 -4.52
C GLY A 106 -5.79 -0.20 -6.01
N CYS A 107 -5.91 -1.35 -6.68
CA CYS A 107 -6.32 -1.41 -8.09
C CYS A 107 -7.78 -1.00 -8.33
N TYR A 108 -8.67 -1.28 -7.38
CA TYR A 108 -10.08 -0.87 -7.47
C TYR A 108 -10.34 0.56 -7.01
N LEU A 109 -9.64 1.01 -5.97
CA LEU A 109 -9.93 2.26 -5.28
C LEU A 109 -9.03 3.43 -5.66
N ARG A 110 -8.05 3.21 -6.53
CA ARG A 110 -6.99 4.17 -6.83
C ARG A 110 -6.31 4.72 -5.58
N CYS A 111 -5.03 4.52 -5.46
CA CYS A 111 -4.24 4.96 -4.32
C CYS A 111 -3.41 6.19 -4.67
N GLY A 112 -3.47 7.24 -3.84
CA GLY A 112 -2.56 8.37 -3.90
C GLY A 112 -1.46 8.23 -2.84
N LEU A 113 -0.19 8.43 -3.21
CA LEU A 113 0.93 8.44 -2.27
C LEU A 113 1.02 9.81 -1.57
N ALA A 114 1.05 9.81 -0.23
CA ALA A 114 1.33 10.98 0.59
C ALA A 114 2.81 10.93 1.03
N SER A 115 3.70 11.47 0.21
CA SER A 115 5.15 11.35 0.37
C SER A 115 5.73 12.19 1.51
N ASP A 116 5.00 13.17 2.01
CA ASP A 116 5.33 14.04 3.13
C ASP A 116 5.05 13.40 4.51
N ILE A 117 4.33 12.28 4.54
CA ILE A 117 3.97 11.56 5.77
C ILE A 117 4.69 10.22 5.82
N ILE A 118 5.29 9.91 6.97
CA ILE A 118 6.00 8.64 7.20
C ILE A 118 5.37 7.91 8.38
N PHE A 119 4.92 6.68 8.15
CA PHE A 119 4.57 5.74 9.20
C PHE A 119 5.79 4.89 9.57
N LEU A 120 6.07 4.75 10.86
CA LEU A 120 7.09 3.85 11.34
C LEU A 120 6.45 2.51 11.72
N ASP A 121 6.88 1.46 11.04
CA ASP A 121 6.38 0.10 11.27
C ASP A 121 7.38 -0.78 12.03
N GLY A 122 6.87 -1.88 12.59
CA GLY A 122 7.68 -2.90 13.22
C GLY A 122 8.31 -3.86 12.19
N TYR A 123 9.48 -4.38 12.52
CA TYR A 123 10.16 -5.40 11.73
C TYR A 123 10.25 -6.72 12.54
N PRO A 124 10.03 -7.89 11.94
CA PRO A 124 10.16 -9.17 12.64
C PRO A 124 11.58 -9.36 13.20
N ALA A 125 11.69 -9.59 14.50
CA ALA A 125 12.99 -9.74 15.15
C ALA A 125 13.65 -11.09 14.88
N LYS A 126 12.92 -12.09 14.38
CA LYS A 126 13.39 -13.45 14.13
C LYS A 126 13.24 -13.83 12.66
N TYR A 127 14.22 -14.53 12.11
CA TYR A 127 14.22 -15.02 10.72
C TYR A 127 12.96 -15.84 10.39
N LEU A 128 12.57 -16.80 11.22
CA LEU A 128 11.38 -17.60 10.95
C LEU A 128 10.09 -16.78 10.91
N SER A 129 9.95 -15.77 11.76
CA SER A 129 8.79 -14.87 11.73
C SER A 129 8.77 -14.05 10.46
N PHE A 130 9.93 -13.61 9.98
CA PHE A 130 10.07 -12.91 8.70
C PHE A 130 9.69 -13.82 7.52
N MET A 131 10.21 -15.04 7.47
CA MET A 131 9.92 -16.01 6.41
C MET A 131 8.45 -16.42 6.36
N ASN A 132 7.81 -16.60 7.51
CA ASN A 132 6.37 -16.89 7.58
C ASN A 132 5.53 -15.73 7.04
N ARG A 133 5.92 -14.48 7.36
CA ARG A 133 5.26 -13.29 6.82
C ARG A 133 5.45 -13.16 5.32
N LEU A 134 6.67 -13.34 4.83
CA LEU A 134 7.01 -13.29 3.40
C LEU A 134 6.25 -14.38 2.61
N SER A 135 6.25 -15.61 3.11
CA SER A 135 5.51 -16.73 2.50
C SER A 135 4.01 -16.42 2.36
N ARG A 136 3.40 -15.80 3.38
CA ARG A 136 2.00 -15.38 3.32
C ARG A 136 1.76 -14.33 2.24
N TRP A 137 2.65 -13.35 2.10
CA TRP A 137 2.55 -12.32 1.07
C TRP A 137 2.70 -12.91 -0.34
N ILE A 138 3.75 -13.69 -0.57
CA ILE A 138 3.97 -14.37 -1.86
C ILE A 138 2.75 -15.21 -2.26
N ARG A 139 2.20 -15.98 -1.31
CA ARG A 139 0.97 -16.77 -1.56
C ARG A 139 -0.22 -15.87 -1.92
N GLY A 140 -0.39 -14.74 -1.23
CA GLY A 140 -1.40 -13.75 -1.53
C GLY A 140 -1.25 -13.18 -2.95
N ASP A 141 -0.02 -12.82 -3.33
CA ASP A 141 0.30 -12.31 -4.66
C ASP A 141 -0.08 -13.30 -5.77
N TRP A 142 0.25 -14.56 -5.61
CA TRP A 142 -0.13 -15.61 -6.58
C TRP A 142 -1.65 -15.84 -6.62
N GLN A 143 -2.35 -15.69 -5.51
CA GLN A 143 -3.82 -15.77 -5.48
C GLN A 143 -4.49 -14.63 -6.26
N ILE A 144 -3.88 -13.44 -6.29
CA ILE A 144 -4.39 -12.28 -7.04
C ILE A 144 -4.28 -12.48 -8.56
N LYS A 145 -3.43 -13.38 -9.06
CA LYS A 145 -3.25 -13.67 -10.50
C LYS A 145 -4.56 -13.83 -11.27
N LYS A 146 -5.60 -14.40 -10.67
CA LYS A 146 -6.91 -14.61 -11.32
C LYS A 146 -7.57 -13.29 -11.76
N TRP A 147 -7.27 -12.16 -11.09
CA TRP A 147 -7.81 -10.84 -11.46
C TRP A 147 -7.22 -10.25 -12.74
N LEU A 148 -6.16 -10.83 -13.29
CA LEU A 148 -5.69 -10.47 -14.65
C LEU A 148 -6.76 -10.66 -15.72
N LYS A 149 -7.71 -11.58 -15.50
CA LYS A 149 -8.85 -11.83 -16.39
C LYS A 149 -10.09 -10.97 -16.05
N SER A 150 -10.03 -10.17 -15.00
CA SER A 150 -11.14 -9.31 -14.57
C SER A 150 -11.25 -8.04 -15.42
N LYS A 151 -12.26 -7.21 -15.13
CA LYS A 151 -12.48 -5.90 -15.77
C LYS A 151 -11.56 -4.77 -15.26
N LEU A 152 -10.49 -5.09 -14.54
CA LEU A 152 -9.50 -4.10 -14.12
C LEU A 152 -8.86 -3.42 -15.33
N ASN A 153 -8.45 -2.15 -15.17
CA ASN A 153 -7.76 -1.40 -16.20
C ASN A 153 -6.35 -1.98 -16.48
N THR A 154 -5.74 -1.57 -17.58
CA THR A 154 -4.42 -2.08 -18.03
C THR A 154 -3.33 -1.81 -17.01
N LEU A 155 -3.31 -0.63 -16.39
CA LEU A 155 -2.32 -0.27 -15.38
C LEU A 155 -2.42 -1.17 -14.14
N SER A 156 -3.63 -1.44 -13.65
CA SER A 156 -3.85 -2.34 -12.52
C SER A 156 -3.40 -3.77 -12.83
N LYS A 157 -3.67 -4.26 -14.04
CA LYS A 157 -3.17 -5.56 -14.49
C LYS A 157 -1.65 -5.59 -14.59
N PHE A 158 -1.04 -4.50 -15.07
CA PHE A 158 0.42 -4.38 -15.10
C PHE A 158 1.02 -4.39 -13.68
N LYS A 159 0.44 -3.65 -12.72
CA LYS A 159 0.86 -3.68 -11.31
C LYS A 159 0.82 -5.10 -10.72
N ILE A 160 -0.23 -5.87 -11.02
CA ILE A 160 -0.35 -7.27 -10.58
C ILE A 160 0.76 -8.13 -11.22
N LEU A 161 1.02 -7.99 -12.51
CA LEU A 161 2.09 -8.73 -13.20
C LEU A 161 3.48 -8.37 -12.68
N ASP A 162 3.75 -7.08 -12.49
CA ASP A 162 5.03 -6.61 -11.94
C ASP A 162 5.24 -7.11 -10.50
N ASN A 163 4.19 -7.15 -9.70
CA ASN A 163 4.25 -7.71 -8.35
C ASN A 163 4.55 -9.22 -8.40
N LEU A 164 3.88 -9.97 -9.27
CA LEU A 164 4.13 -11.41 -9.45
C LEU A 164 5.56 -11.71 -9.94
N ARG A 165 6.13 -10.83 -10.77
CA ARG A 165 7.52 -10.97 -11.24
C ARG A 165 8.54 -10.87 -10.11
N ARG A 166 8.19 -10.13 -9.03
CA ARG A 166 9.07 -9.90 -7.87
C ARG A 166 8.84 -10.90 -6.73
N SER A 167 7.70 -11.57 -6.72
CA SER A 167 7.35 -12.62 -5.74
C SER A 167 7.93 -13.97 -6.17
#